data_83aea703513a6080f2b9fea8932843db
#
_entry.id   83aea703513a6080f2b9fea8932843db
#
_cell.length_a   1.000
_cell.length_b   1.000
_cell.length_c   1.000
_cell.angle_alpha   90.00
_cell.angle_beta   90.00
_cell.angle_gamma   90.00
#
_symmetry.space_group_name_H-M   'P 1'
#
loop_
_entity.id
_entity.type
_entity.pdbx_description
1 polymer ?
#
loop_
_entity_poly.entity_id
_entity_poly.type
_entity_poly.pdbx_seq_one_letter_code
_entity_poly.pdbx_strand_id
1 'polypeptide(L)'
;MTRGRFAALVGVALVLALGLRVVGLDHRPMHHDEANQAVKFGVLLETGEYTYDRTDHHGPTLYYLTLPVALLRGQATLASLDARTVRLVPALFGVGLLLLFLSLTSRLGRLAVAAAVMLAAVSPALVYYSRFYIQESIFAFLAVACLVALGRYGERQTMAAAVTAGVCVGLAYATKETTVIVVPAAVAAVAVARHLPSGPGGHRMAARMMDSRTWPPARHLAAGGAAALAIAWLFFSSFGSHPDGFVDSIRAFGLFFDRGTGTGSHSQPWYHYLGLLVWSSSGGVVWTEAAILVLAIAGLVSACRATGSYWQRVVALYAVFATLAYSLVSYKTPWNLLPFYAGVVLLAGVGVQALVTPWGQTNRWGQIPRHPMIQTPWALTPSAGQRRALTPWLVGAVLVAVCAHLGWQSWQASLRDGADPRNPYAYLHTSPDLLRLVQRVTDLAALHGDHDRMLVRVVAGPYEQWPLPWYLRRMTRVGYWPRAAEAGPFDGTPVLIASQENVPALEAALGDRYISEMYGLRPEVFLTVFIERGLWERYLATRR
;
A
#
# COMPACT_ATOMS: atom_id res chain seq x y z
N MET A 1 -18.02 -11.05 22.84
CA MET A 1 -16.87 -11.95 22.57
C MET A 1 -15.93 -11.98 23.78
N THR A 2 -15.54 -13.16 24.29
CA THR A 2 -14.61 -13.34 25.40
C THR A 2 -13.17 -12.95 25.02
N ARG A 3 -12.31 -12.68 26.01
CA ARG A 3 -10.87 -12.35 25.77
C ARG A 3 -10.14 -13.50 25.05
N GLY A 4 -10.38 -14.76 25.45
CA GLY A 4 -9.73 -15.91 24.82
C GLY A 4 -10.11 -16.09 23.35
N ARG A 5 -11.40 -15.98 23.01
CA ARG A 5 -11.86 -16.06 21.61
C ARG A 5 -11.32 -14.91 20.76
N PHE A 6 -11.22 -13.70 21.32
CA PHE A 6 -10.59 -12.57 20.63
C PHE A 6 -9.12 -12.83 20.33
N ALA A 7 -8.36 -13.27 21.33
CA ALA A 7 -6.93 -13.56 21.15
C ALA A 7 -6.70 -14.68 20.12
N ALA A 8 -7.51 -15.75 20.15
CA ALA A 8 -7.42 -16.83 19.20
C ALA A 8 -7.68 -16.38 17.76
N LEU A 9 -8.75 -15.60 17.50
CA LEU A 9 -9.05 -15.07 16.17
C LEU A 9 -7.97 -14.12 15.67
N VAL A 10 -7.46 -13.24 16.54
CA VAL A 10 -6.35 -12.35 16.18
C VAL A 10 -5.08 -13.15 15.88
N GLY A 11 -4.77 -14.17 16.68
CA GLY A 11 -3.63 -15.05 16.44
C GLY A 11 -3.70 -15.74 15.06
N VAL A 12 -4.86 -16.32 14.73
CA VAL A 12 -5.10 -16.93 13.41
C VAL A 12 -4.94 -15.87 12.29
N ALA A 13 -5.53 -14.69 12.45
CA ALA A 13 -5.42 -13.63 11.45
C ALA A 13 -3.96 -13.17 11.24
N LEU A 14 -3.17 -13.06 12.30
CA LEU A 14 -1.75 -12.68 12.19
C LEU A 14 -0.91 -13.76 11.52
N VAL A 15 -1.17 -15.04 11.81
CA VAL A 15 -0.51 -16.16 11.12
C VAL A 15 -0.84 -16.17 9.64
N LEU A 16 -2.11 -16.01 9.27
CA LEU A 16 -2.55 -15.90 7.88
C LEU A 16 -1.94 -14.67 7.20
N ALA A 17 -1.93 -13.53 7.88
CA ALA A 17 -1.36 -12.28 7.36
C ALA A 17 0.14 -12.42 7.07
N LEU A 18 0.90 -13.02 7.97
CA LEU A 18 2.33 -13.30 7.78
C LEU A 18 2.55 -14.28 6.63
N GLY A 19 1.83 -15.42 6.62
CA GLY A 19 1.95 -16.43 5.56
C GLY A 19 1.71 -15.84 4.18
N LEU A 20 0.58 -15.15 3.98
CA LEU A 20 0.22 -14.57 2.68
C LEU A 20 1.16 -13.43 2.24
N ARG A 21 1.82 -12.72 3.17
CA ARG A 21 2.68 -11.58 2.85
C ARG A 21 4.16 -11.91 2.71
N VAL A 22 4.66 -12.92 3.42
CA VAL A 22 6.11 -13.21 3.49
C VAL A 22 6.52 -14.43 2.66
N VAL A 23 5.64 -15.42 2.48
CA VAL A 23 5.97 -16.61 1.68
C VAL A 23 6.16 -16.24 0.21
N GLY A 24 7.26 -16.68 -0.41
CA GLY A 24 7.53 -16.51 -1.85
C GLY A 24 7.63 -15.05 -2.31
N LEU A 25 8.27 -14.18 -1.53
CA LEU A 25 8.46 -12.77 -1.89
C LEU A 25 9.29 -12.55 -3.16
N ASP A 26 10.09 -13.53 -3.56
CA ASP A 26 10.97 -13.51 -4.73
C ASP A 26 10.37 -14.16 -5.99
N HIS A 27 9.22 -14.84 -5.90
CA HIS A 27 8.67 -15.60 -7.03
C HIS A 27 8.21 -14.70 -8.19
N ARG A 28 7.68 -13.53 -7.87
CA ARG A 28 7.19 -12.58 -8.87
C ARG A 28 8.31 -11.70 -9.39
N PRO A 29 8.39 -11.42 -10.71
CA PRO A 29 9.30 -10.40 -11.24
C PRO A 29 9.16 -9.06 -10.49
N MET A 30 10.24 -8.27 -10.46
CA MET A 30 10.16 -6.90 -9.95
C MET A 30 9.34 -6.05 -10.92
N HIS A 31 8.38 -5.32 -10.39
CA HIS A 31 7.68 -4.29 -11.14
C HIS A 31 8.67 -3.15 -11.49
N HIS A 32 8.35 -2.35 -12.52
CA HIS A 32 9.11 -1.16 -12.87
C HIS A 32 9.41 -0.28 -11.65
N ASP A 33 8.36 0.11 -10.92
CA ASP A 33 8.50 0.98 -9.74
C ASP A 33 9.31 0.31 -8.63
N GLU A 34 9.09 -0.99 -8.35
CA GLU A 34 9.87 -1.72 -7.35
C GLU A 34 11.36 -1.70 -7.66
N ALA A 35 11.72 -1.95 -8.93
CA ALA A 35 13.11 -2.00 -9.39
C ALA A 35 13.77 -0.63 -9.29
N ASN A 36 13.06 0.43 -9.70
CA ASN A 36 13.52 1.81 -9.57
C ASN A 36 13.79 2.15 -8.09
N GLN A 37 12.81 1.91 -7.20
CA GLN A 37 12.98 2.14 -5.77
C GLN A 37 14.15 1.33 -5.18
N ALA A 38 14.33 0.07 -5.61
CA ALA A 38 15.40 -0.79 -5.11
C ALA A 38 16.80 -0.35 -5.56
N VAL A 39 16.94 0.14 -6.79
CA VAL A 39 18.22 0.70 -7.28
C VAL A 39 18.57 1.97 -6.51
N LYS A 40 17.61 2.86 -6.24
CA LYS A 40 17.83 4.07 -5.45
C LYS A 40 18.12 3.77 -3.99
N PHE A 41 17.48 2.76 -3.41
CA PHE A 41 17.86 2.25 -2.10
C PHE A 41 19.31 1.73 -2.12
N GLY A 42 19.74 1.08 -3.21
CA GLY A 42 21.13 0.64 -3.39
C GLY A 42 22.14 1.79 -3.26
N VAL A 43 21.83 2.96 -3.83
CA VAL A 43 22.67 4.16 -3.68
C VAL A 43 22.80 4.57 -2.21
N LEU A 44 21.67 4.69 -1.48
CA LEU A 44 21.70 4.98 -0.05
C LEU A 44 22.51 3.93 0.72
N LEU A 45 22.36 2.64 0.40
CA LEU A 45 23.05 1.54 1.07
C LEU A 45 24.58 1.60 0.88
N GLU A 46 25.05 1.99 -0.30
CA GLU A 46 26.46 2.05 -0.66
C GLU A 46 27.13 3.35 -0.24
N THR A 47 26.43 4.47 -0.33
CA THR A 47 27.01 5.80 -0.04
C THR A 47 26.68 6.32 1.36
N GLY A 48 25.63 5.78 2.00
CA GLY A 48 25.08 6.32 3.26
C GLY A 48 24.26 7.59 3.07
N GLU A 49 24.10 8.09 1.85
CA GLU A 49 23.41 9.34 1.54
C GLU A 49 22.30 9.12 0.53
N TYR A 50 21.19 9.85 0.71
CA TYR A 50 20.07 9.87 -0.20
C TYR A 50 19.78 11.30 -0.65
N THR A 51 19.73 11.54 -1.95
CA THR A 51 19.31 12.80 -2.53
C THR A 51 17.90 12.68 -3.06
N TYR A 52 16.98 13.51 -2.55
CA TYR A 52 15.60 13.53 -3.02
C TYR A 52 15.52 14.12 -4.44
N ASP A 53 14.86 13.37 -5.34
CA ASP A 53 14.58 13.81 -6.70
C ASP A 53 13.08 14.06 -6.86
N ARG A 54 12.71 15.33 -7.03
CA ARG A 54 11.32 15.77 -7.15
C ARG A 54 10.60 15.27 -8.41
N THR A 55 11.35 14.85 -9.43
CA THR A 55 10.78 14.50 -10.74
C THR A 55 10.36 13.04 -10.82
N ASP A 56 10.96 12.18 -10.04
CA ASP A 56 10.82 10.72 -10.17
C ASP A 56 10.41 9.97 -8.89
N HIS A 57 10.38 10.62 -7.71
CA HIS A 57 10.26 9.89 -6.44
C HIS A 57 9.18 10.40 -5.52
N HIS A 58 8.66 9.43 -4.73
CA HIS A 58 7.95 9.66 -3.49
C HIS A 58 8.93 9.92 -2.34
N GLY A 59 8.43 10.12 -1.12
CA GLY A 59 9.26 10.39 0.04
C GLY A 59 10.21 9.23 0.43
N PRO A 60 11.30 9.53 1.16
CA PRO A 60 12.43 8.64 1.38
C PRO A 60 12.25 7.59 2.48
N THR A 61 11.14 7.58 3.21
CA THR A 61 10.95 6.66 4.36
C THR A 61 11.11 5.20 3.98
N LEU A 62 10.70 4.78 2.78
CA LEU A 62 10.86 3.41 2.28
C LEU A 62 12.33 2.98 2.35
N TYR A 63 13.25 3.82 1.91
CA TYR A 63 14.68 3.49 1.85
C TYR A 63 15.29 3.40 3.25
N TYR A 64 15.05 4.39 4.11
CA TYR A 64 15.55 4.40 5.48
C TYR A 64 15.00 3.25 6.33
N LEU A 65 13.75 2.85 6.10
CA LEU A 65 13.16 1.69 6.77
C LEU A 65 13.71 0.36 6.24
N THR A 66 14.25 0.34 5.01
CA THR A 66 14.86 -0.86 4.42
C THR A 66 16.31 -1.05 4.89
N LEU A 67 17.00 0.03 5.20
CA LEU A 67 18.42 0.00 5.58
C LEU A 67 18.72 -1.00 6.73
N PRO A 68 18.04 -0.97 7.89
CA PRO A 68 18.30 -1.93 8.95
C PRO A 68 18.03 -3.38 8.53
N VAL A 69 17.05 -3.62 7.66
CA VAL A 69 16.73 -4.98 7.19
C VAL A 69 17.84 -5.51 6.29
N ALA A 70 18.37 -4.70 5.37
CA ALA A 70 19.49 -5.07 4.50
C ALA A 70 20.74 -5.37 5.33
N LEU A 71 21.09 -4.50 6.28
CA LEU A 71 22.26 -4.67 7.16
C LEU A 71 22.15 -5.94 8.03
N LEU A 72 20.97 -6.22 8.62
CA LEU A 72 20.72 -7.44 9.39
C LEU A 72 20.84 -8.72 8.55
N ARG A 73 20.62 -8.62 7.23
CA ARG A 73 20.80 -9.71 6.28
C ARG A 73 22.21 -9.78 5.68
N GLY A 74 23.13 -8.92 6.13
CA GLY A 74 24.53 -8.88 5.63
C GLY A 74 24.64 -8.36 4.20
N GLN A 75 23.66 -7.58 3.71
CA GLN A 75 23.65 -7.01 2.37
C GLN A 75 24.09 -5.54 2.44
N ALA A 76 25.24 -5.23 1.84
CA ALA A 76 25.85 -3.90 1.93
C ALA A 76 26.01 -3.19 0.58
N THR A 77 25.63 -3.84 -0.53
CA THR A 77 25.73 -3.26 -1.89
C THR A 77 24.48 -3.56 -2.68
N LEU A 78 24.20 -2.77 -3.73
CA LEU A 78 23.12 -3.02 -4.67
C LEU A 78 23.21 -4.43 -5.28
N ALA A 79 24.42 -4.86 -5.64
CA ALA A 79 24.66 -6.18 -6.23
C ALA A 79 24.32 -7.33 -5.26
N SER A 80 24.45 -7.14 -3.94
CA SER A 80 24.13 -8.13 -2.92
C SER A 80 22.64 -8.18 -2.55
N LEU A 81 21.86 -7.13 -2.85
CA LEU A 81 20.43 -7.07 -2.54
C LEU A 81 19.63 -8.17 -3.25
N ASP A 82 18.62 -8.68 -2.58
CA ASP A 82 17.61 -9.58 -3.16
C ASP A 82 16.19 -9.01 -3.00
N ALA A 83 15.26 -9.54 -3.79
CA ALA A 83 13.87 -9.09 -3.77
C ALA A 83 13.17 -9.36 -2.42
N ARG A 84 13.58 -10.40 -1.69
CA ARG A 84 13.00 -10.73 -0.36
C ARG A 84 13.33 -9.64 0.64
N THR A 85 14.57 -9.15 0.64
CA THR A 85 15.02 -8.09 1.57
C THR A 85 14.19 -6.83 1.41
N VAL A 86 14.10 -6.33 0.19
CA VAL A 86 13.39 -5.07 -0.04
C VAL A 86 11.88 -5.21 0.17
N ARG A 87 11.26 -6.30 -0.28
CA ARG A 87 9.82 -6.56 -0.14
C ARG A 87 9.39 -6.92 1.29
N LEU A 88 10.32 -7.33 2.15
CA LEU A 88 10.00 -7.65 3.55
C LEU A 88 9.49 -6.41 4.30
N VAL A 89 10.01 -5.22 3.99
CA VAL A 89 9.62 -3.98 4.67
C VAL A 89 8.14 -3.65 4.46
N PRO A 90 7.62 -3.48 3.23
CA PRO A 90 6.20 -3.25 3.02
C PRO A 90 5.34 -4.42 3.54
N ALA A 91 5.82 -5.67 3.50
CA ALA A 91 5.11 -6.82 4.07
C ALA A 91 4.94 -6.69 5.59
N LEU A 92 5.98 -6.28 6.31
CA LEU A 92 5.92 -6.04 7.76
C LEU A 92 4.99 -4.88 8.11
N PHE A 93 4.96 -3.80 7.32
CA PHE A 93 3.99 -2.71 7.50
C PHE A 93 2.56 -3.15 7.19
N GLY A 94 2.36 -4.05 6.22
CA GLY A 94 1.06 -4.68 5.97
C GLY A 94 0.56 -5.50 7.18
N VAL A 95 1.45 -6.20 7.90
CA VAL A 95 1.12 -6.87 9.17
C VAL A 95 0.96 -5.85 10.30
N GLY A 96 1.81 -4.83 10.34
CA GLY A 96 1.75 -3.71 11.29
C GLY A 96 0.41 -2.99 11.26
N LEU A 97 -0.22 -2.86 10.09
CA LEU A 97 -1.57 -2.30 9.95
C LEU A 97 -2.61 -3.07 10.77
N LEU A 98 -2.53 -4.41 10.78
CA LEU A 98 -3.41 -5.25 11.58
C LEU A 98 -3.18 -5.02 13.08
N LEU A 99 -1.91 -4.93 13.50
CA LEU A 99 -1.54 -4.61 14.89
C LEU A 99 -2.04 -3.22 15.29
N LEU A 100 -1.97 -2.25 14.37
CA LEU A 100 -2.50 -0.91 14.62
C LEU A 100 -4.02 -0.92 14.82
N PHE A 101 -4.77 -1.73 14.09
CA PHE A 101 -6.22 -1.91 14.31
C PHE A 101 -6.53 -2.38 15.73
N LEU A 102 -5.69 -3.22 16.34
CA LEU A 102 -5.87 -3.67 17.72
C LEU A 102 -5.87 -2.51 18.73
N SER A 103 -5.21 -1.40 18.44
CA SER A 103 -5.20 -0.20 19.29
C SER A 103 -6.59 0.44 19.45
N LEU A 104 -7.54 0.08 18.57
CA LEU A 104 -8.93 0.56 18.59
C LEU A 104 -9.89 -0.39 19.33
N THR A 105 -9.40 -1.51 19.89
CA THR A 105 -10.25 -2.54 20.54
C THR A 105 -11.13 -1.98 21.66
N SER A 106 -10.59 -1.09 22.49
CA SER A 106 -11.35 -0.46 23.59
C SER A 106 -12.40 0.54 23.10
N ARG A 107 -12.33 0.98 21.86
CA ARG A 107 -13.15 2.04 21.26
C ARG A 107 -14.23 1.51 20.33
N LEU A 108 -13.87 0.56 19.48
CA LEU A 108 -14.79 -0.05 18.51
C LEU A 108 -15.40 -1.37 19.03
N GLY A 109 -14.77 -1.99 20.02
CA GLY A 109 -15.18 -3.29 20.57
C GLY A 109 -14.42 -4.45 19.94
N ARG A 110 -14.29 -5.56 20.73
CA ARG A 110 -13.51 -6.74 20.32
C ARG A 110 -13.99 -7.40 19.03
N LEU A 111 -15.32 -7.46 18.82
CA LEU A 111 -15.88 -8.12 17.64
C LEU A 111 -15.60 -7.33 16.38
N ALA A 112 -15.80 -6.00 16.41
CA ALA A 112 -15.51 -5.13 15.27
C ALA A 112 -14.04 -5.20 14.87
N VAL A 113 -13.13 -5.11 15.85
CA VAL A 113 -11.69 -5.14 15.57
C VAL A 113 -11.23 -6.52 15.11
N ALA A 114 -11.71 -7.62 15.72
CA ALA A 114 -11.37 -8.97 15.26
C ALA A 114 -11.81 -9.23 13.81
N ALA A 115 -13.03 -8.77 13.46
CA ALA A 115 -13.52 -8.88 12.08
C ALA A 115 -12.68 -8.03 11.12
N ALA A 116 -12.37 -6.78 11.48
CA ALA A 116 -11.52 -5.91 10.65
C ALA A 116 -10.10 -6.50 10.45
N VAL A 117 -9.49 -7.03 11.52
CA VAL A 117 -8.17 -7.69 11.47
C VAL A 117 -8.22 -8.93 10.58
N MET A 118 -9.25 -9.77 10.70
CA MET A 118 -9.39 -10.95 9.85
C MET A 118 -9.60 -10.59 8.37
N LEU A 119 -10.48 -9.63 8.07
CA LEU A 119 -10.69 -9.14 6.70
C LEU A 119 -9.42 -8.52 6.12
N ALA A 120 -8.68 -7.71 6.88
CA ALA A 120 -7.41 -7.14 6.45
C ALA A 120 -6.32 -8.21 6.22
N ALA A 121 -6.35 -9.30 7.01
CA ALA A 121 -5.39 -10.40 6.86
C ALA A 121 -5.51 -11.08 5.50
N VAL A 122 -6.74 -11.19 4.98
CA VAL A 122 -7.06 -11.98 3.78
C VAL A 122 -7.57 -11.12 2.60
N SER A 123 -7.58 -9.80 2.69
CA SER A 123 -7.98 -8.91 1.58
C SER A 123 -6.96 -8.98 0.44
N PRO A 124 -7.37 -9.34 -0.80
CA PRO A 124 -6.48 -9.40 -1.96
C PRO A 124 -5.69 -8.12 -2.19
N ALA A 125 -6.32 -6.96 -2.18
CA ALA A 125 -5.64 -5.68 -2.40
C ALA A 125 -4.58 -5.40 -1.31
N LEU A 126 -4.94 -5.56 -0.02
CA LEU A 126 -4.01 -5.31 1.09
C LEU A 126 -2.88 -6.34 1.14
N VAL A 127 -3.11 -7.59 0.76
CA VAL A 127 -2.08 -8.63 0.69
C VAL A 127 -1.16 -8.38 -0.49
N TYR A 128 -1.71 -8.22 -1.69
CA TYR A 128 -0.95 -8.10 -2.93
C TYR A 128 0.03 -6.92 -2.88
N TYR A 129 -0.44 -5.71 -2.55
CA TYR A 129 0.42 -4.52 -2.53
C TYR A 129 1.35 -4.44 -1.32
N SER A 130 1.10 -5.18 -0.24
CA SER A 130 2.09 -5.31 0.84
C SER A 130 3.31 -6.16 0.44
N ARG A 131 3.24 -6.83 -0.70
CA ARG A 131 4.35 -7.61 -1.29
C ARG A 131 5.10 -6.85 -2.39
N PHE A 132 4.81 -5.56 -2.57
CA PHE A 132 5.49 -4.65 -3.48
C PHE A 132 6.46 -3.74 -2.74
N TYR A 133 7.65 -3.55 -3.28
CA TYR A 133 8.61 -2.59 -2.75
C TYR A 133 8.30 -1.17 -3.21
N ILE A 134 7.18 -0.66 -2.72
CA ILE A 134 6.68 0.70 -2.96
C ILE A 134 6.15 1.29 -1.64
N GLN A 135 5.91 2.58 -1.59
CA GLN A 135 5.55 3.31 -0.38
C GLN A 135 4.17 2.97 0.19
N GLU A 136 3.28 2.39 -0.60
CA GLU A 136 1.84 2.32 -0.32
C GLU A 136 1.45 1.58 0.95
N SER A 137 2.09 0.45 1.27
CA SER A 137 1.77 -0.28 2.51
C SER A 137 2.23 0.46 3.76
N ILE A 138 3.39 1.12 3.68
CA ILE A 138 3.89 2.01 4.74
C ILE A 138 2.92 3.19 4.88
N PHE A 139 2.52 3.78 3.77
CA PHE A 139 1.62 4.91 3.76
C PHE A 139 0.23 4.57 4.28
N ALA A 140 -0.35 3.40 3.93
CA ALA A 140 -1.62 2.93 4.47
C ALA A 140 -1.57 2.74 6.00
N PHE A 141 -0.46 2.19 6.51
CA PHE A 141 -0.21 2.12 7.96
C PHE A 141 -0.18 3.51 8.59
N LEU A 142 0.57 4.45 8.01
CA LEU A 142 0.69 5.82 8.52
C LEU A 142 -0.61 6.61 8.39
N ALA A 143 -1.40 6.39 7.35
CA ALA A 143 -2.73 6.98 7.18
C ALA A 143 -3.66 6.60 8.35
N VAL A 144 -3.70 5.33 8.70
CA VAL A 144 -4.46 4.86 9.87
C VAL A 144 -3.81 5.35 11.17
N ALA A 145 -2.49 5.43 11.27
CA ALA A 145 -1.81 6.00 12.44
C ALA A 145 -2.16 7.48 12.63
N CYS A 146 -2.20 8.27 11.56
CA CYS A 146 -2.70 9.66 11.60
C CYS A 146 -4.15 9.71 12.08
N LEU A 147 -5.05 8.87 11.53
CA LEU A 147 -6.44 8.80 11.95
C LEU A 147 -6.57 8.48 13.44
N VAL A 148 -5.82 7.49 13.93
CA VAL A 148 -5.81 7.09 15.34
C VAL A 148 -5.25 8.21 16.23
N ALA A 149 -4.15 8.85 15.84
CA ALA A 149 -3.52 9.91 16.62
C ALA A 149 -4.40 11.16 16.67
N LEU A 150 -4.95 11.60 15.55
CA LEU A 150 -5.89 12.73 15.45
C LEU A 150 -7.19 12.43 16.20
N GLY A 151 -7.73 11.21 16.08
CA GLY A 151 -8.90 10.78 16.82
C GLY A 151 -8.68 10.79 18.33
N ARG A 152 -7.51 10.35 18.82
CA ARG A 152 -7.12 10.44 20.23
C ARG A 152 -6.94 11.88 20.68
N TYR A 153 -6.38 12.73 19.84
CA TYR A 153 -6.30 14.16 20.11
C TYR A 153 -7.70 14.78 20.19
N GLY A 154 -8.62 14.36 19.31
CA GLY A 154 -10.04 14.76 19.39
C GLY A 154 -10.74 14.34 20.69
N GLU A 155 -10.37 13.18 21.26
CA GLU A 155 -10.88 12.73 22.57
C GLU A 155 -10.29 13.53 23.75
N ARG A 156 -8.98 13.80 23.68
CA ARG A 156 -8.23 14.40 24.79
C ARG A 156 -7.18 15.34 24.20
N GLN A 157 -7.44 16.64 24.26
CA GLN A 157 -6.55 17.68 23.77
C GLN A 157 -5.31 17.81 24.67
N THR A 158 -4.40 16.84 24.60
CA THR A 158 -3.13 16.87 25.34
C THR A 158 -1.96 17.20 24.41
N MET A 159 -0.92 17.82 24.96
CA MET A 159 0.32 18.12 24.23
C MET A 159 0.94 16.86 23.60
N ALA A 160 1.03 15.77 24.37
CA ALA A 160 1.57 14.51 23.89
C ALA A 160 0.78 13.96 22.69
N ALA A 161 -0.56 14.05 22.70
CA ALA A 161 -1.39 13.61 21.58
C ALA A 161 -1.20 14.50 20.36
N ALA A 162 -1.00 15.83 20.53
CA ALA A 162 -0.71 16.76 19.45
C ALA A 162 0.65 16.46 18.80
N VAL A 163 1.70 16.26 19.60
CA VAL A 163 3.02 15.89 19.11
C VAL A 163 3.00 14.54 18.41
N THR A 164 2.30 13.53 18.98
CA THR A 164 2.16 12.21 18.32
C THR A 164 1.47 12.34 16.97
N ALA A 165 0.40 13.15 16.88
CA ALA A 165 -0.27 13.39 15.60
C ALA A 165 0.69 14.08 14.60
N GLY A 166 1.46 15.08 15.07
CA GLY A 166 2.48 15.75 14.25
C GLY A 166 3.54 14.78 13.72
N VAL A 167 4.09 13.91 14.57
CA VAL A 167 5.05 12.88 14.14
C VAL A 167 4.44 11.96 13.09
N CYS A 168 3.20 11.47 13.29
CA CYS A 168 2.52 10.63 12.29
C CYS A 168 2.33 11.36 10.96
N VAL A 169 1.94 12.64 11.00
CA VAL A 169 1.77 13.48 9.79
C VAL A 169 3.10 13.69 9.09
N GLY A 170 4.16 14.00 9.83
CA GLY A 170 5.50 14.20 9.27
C GLY A 170 6.03 12.93 8.60
N LEU A 171 5.85 11.76 9.23
CA LEU A 171 6.21 10.46 8.64
C LEU A 171 5.38 10.14 7.40
N ALA A 172 4.06 10.40 7.44
CA ALA A 172 3.20 10.19 6.29
C ALA A 172 3.62 11.08 5.11
N TYR A 173 3.93 12.37 5.37
CA TYR A 173 4.45 13.29 4.36
C TYR A 173 5.80 12.86 3.80
N ALA A 174 6.72 12.43 4.67
CA ALA A 174 8.02 11.88 4.25
C ALA A 174 7.92 10.52 3.56
N THR A 175 6.71 9.93 3.48
CA THR A 175 6.43 8.69 2.75
C THR A 175 5.83 8.96 1.39
N LYS A 176 4.78 9.80 1.33
CA LYS A 176 4.06 10.05 0.08
C LYS A 176 3.34 11.39 0.09
N GLU A 177 3.37 12.08 -1.05
CA GLU A 177 2.72 13.38 -1.29
C GLU A 177 1.19 13.34 -1.10
N THR A 178 0.54 12.19 -1.31
CA THR A 178 -0.91 12.04 -1.09
C THR A 178 -1.33 12.16 0.38
N THR A 179 -0.40 12.45 1.28
CA THR A 179 -0.65 12.93 2.64
C THR A 179 -1.58 14.14 2.66
N VAL A 180 -1.53 15.01 1.64
CA VAL A 180 -2.45 16.16 1.46
C VAL A 180 -3.90 15.75 1.21
N ILE A 181 -4.17 14.49 0.92
CA ILE A 181 -5.53 13.93 0.81
C ILE A 181 -5.94 13.29 2.14
N VAL A 182 -5.08 12.42 2.66
CA VAL A 182 -5.37 11.58 3.83
C VAL A 182 -5.52 12.39 5.11
N VAL A 183 -4.61 13.33 5.36
CA VAL A 183 -4.60 14.13 6.60
C VAL A 183 -5.80 15.07 6.66
N PRO A 184 -6.15 15.87 5.64
CA PRO A 184 -7.39 16.64 5.66
C PRO A 184 -8.64 15.78 5.82
N ALA A 185 -8.73 14.60 5.17
CA ALA A 185 -9.84 13.67 5.36
C ALA A 185 -9.95 13.20 6.81
N ALA A 186 -8.83 12.87 7.48
CA ALA A 186 -8.80 12.45 8.87
C ALA A 186 -9.15 13.63 9.81
N VAL A 187 -8.63 14.82 9.57
CA VAL A 187 -8.97 16.03 10.34
C VAL A 187 -10.46 16.36 10.22
N ALA A 188 -11.00 16.36 9.01
CA ALA A 188 -12.43 16.60 8.76
C ALA A 188 -13.30 15.53 9.44
N ALA A 189 -12.93 14.25 9.37
CA ALA A 189 -13.64 13.17 10.04
C ALA A 189 -13.68 13.36 11.54
N VAL A 190 -12.55 13.72 12.17
CA VAL A 190 -12.46 14.01 13.61
C VAL A 190 -13.29 15.25 13.97
N ALA A 191 -13.16 16.34 13.19
CA ALA A 191 -13.89 17.59 13.43
C ALA A 191 -15.41 17.36 13.36
N VAL A 192 -15.91 16.74 12.29
CA VAL A 192 -17.34 16.46 12.12
C VAL A 192 -17.85 15.50 13.19
N ALA A 193 -17.12 14.42 13.49
CA ALA A 193 -17.52 13.43 14.49
C ALA A 193 -17.69 14.03 15.91
N ARG A 194 -16.93 15.10 16.24
CA ARG A 194 -17.04 15.80 17.53
C ARG A 194 -18.35 16.57 17.69
N HIS A 195 -18.92 17.05 16.59
CA HIS A 195 -20.15 17.85 16.61
C HIS A 195 -21.43 17.01 16.48
N LEU A 196 -21.31 15.73 16.13
CA LEU A 196 -22.47 14.86 16.03
C LEU A 196 -22.91 14.34 17.40
N PRO A 197 -24.23 14.33 17.72
CA PRO A 197 -24.75 13.85 18.98
C PRO A 197 -24.39 12.38 19.19
N SER A 198 -23.78 12.05 20.33
CA SER A 198 -23.45 10.68 20.72
C SER A 198 -24.58 10.09 21.60
N GLY A 199 -24.84 8.78 21.46
CA GLY A 199 -25.89 8.09 22.26
C GLY A 199 -25.69 8.15 23.78
N PRO A 200 -26.63 7.63 24.61
CA PRO A 200 -26.71 7.85 26.04
C PRO A 200 -25.46 7.54 26.87
N GLY A 201 -24.56 6.67 26.36
CA GLY A 201 -23.24 6.44 26.96
C GLY A 201 -22.20 7.52 26.60
N GLY A 202 -22.47 8.31 25.55
CA GLY A 202 -21.61 9.40 25.08
C GLY A 202 -21.86 10.74 25.78
N HIS A 203 -22.96 10.89 26.53
CA HIS A 203 -23.27 12.17 27.16
C HIS A 203 -22.21 12.66 28.17
N ARG A 204 -21.54 11.76 28.90
CA ARG A 204 -20.41 12.16 29.78
C ARG A 204 -19.15 12.53 28.99
N MET A 205 -18.93 11.89 27.85
CA MET A 205 -17.81 12.19 26.94
C MET A 205 -18.14 13.41 26.10
N ALA A 206 -19.38 13.52 25.61
CA ALA A 206 -19.90 14.70 24.92
C ALA A 206 -19.95 15.93 25.85
N ALA A 207 -20.33 15.80 27.12
CA ALA A 207 -20.29 16.89 28.08
C ALA A 207 -18.86 17.39 28.35
N ARG A 208 -17.88 16.49 28.50
CA ARG A 208 -16.45 16.86 28.55
C ARG A 208 -15.93 17.44 27.23
N MET A 209 -16.46 16.99 26.11
CA MET A 209 -16.12 17.51 24.77
C MET A 209 -16.87 18.82 24.45
N MET A 210 -18.08 19.02 25.02
CA MET A 210 -18.84 20.28 24.87
C MET A 210 -18.26 21.42 25.70
N ASP A 211 -17.62 21.12 26.83
CA ASP A 211 -16.86 22.12 27.62
C ASP A 211 -15.57 22.57 26.87
N SER A 212 -15.13 21.80 25.89
CA SER A 212 -14.02 22.12 24.97
C SER A 212 -14.48 22.53 23.57
N ARG A 213 -15.53 23.33 23.44
CA ARG A 213 -15.88 24.05 22.16
C ARG A 213 -14.78 24.99 21.69
N THR A 214 -13.68 25.04 22.41
CA THR A 214 -12.49 25.80 22.06
C THR A 214 -11.72 25.10 20.94
N TRP A 215 -11.28 25.90 19.97
CA TRP A 215 -10.27 25.52 19.01
C TRP A 215 -9.07 24.86 19.71
N PRO A 216 -8.35 23.94 19.04
CA PRO A 216 -7.12 23.40 19.60
C PRO A 216 -6.25 24.54 20.14
N PRO A 217 -5.68 24.45 21.36
CA PRO A 217 -4.80 25.48 21.89
C PRO A 217 -3.65 25.73 20.92
N ALA A 218 -3.34 27.01 20.63
CA ALA A 218 -2.29 27.39 19.68
C ALA A 218 -0.95 26.68 19.95
N ARG A 219 -0.61 26.49 21.24
CA ARG A 219 0.59 25.75 21.67
C ARG A 219 0.58 24.28 21.21
N HIS A 220 -0.59 23.63 21.13
CA HIS A 220 -0.70 22.23 20.64
C HIS A 220 -0.53 22.19 19.12
N LEU A 221 -1.13 23.14 18.41
CA LEU A 221 -0.95 23.25 16.95
C LEU A 221 0.51 23.56 16.60
N ALA A 222 1.13 24.48 17.35
CA ALA A 222 2.54 24.81 17.16
C ALA A 222 3.46 23.61 17.41
N ALA A 223 3.26 22.88 18.54
CA ALA A 223 4.07 21.73 18.87
C ALA A 223 3.86 20.54 17.89
N GLY A 224 2.61 20.28 17.50
CA GLY A 224 2.30 19.24 16.51
C GLY A 224 2.84 19.60 15.13
N GLY A 225 2.67 20.87 14.71
CA GLY A 225 3.23 21.38 13.46
C GLY A 225 4.75 21.33 13.43
N ALA A 226 5.41 21.78 14.50
CA ALA A 226 6.87 21.70 14.63
C ALA A 226 7.37 20.25 14.57
N ALA A 227 6.69 19.31 15.22
CA ALA A 227 7.04 17.90 15.15
C ALA A 227 6.88 17.35 13.72
N ALA A 228 5.81 17.71 13.01
CA ALA A 228 5.61 17.28 11.63
C ALA A 228 6.69 17.84 10.70
N LEU A 229 7.00 19.13 10.82
CA LEU A 229 8.03 19.78 10.02
C LEU A 229 9.42 19.22 10.33
N ALA A 230 9.75 19.00 11.59
CA ALA A 230 11.05 18.44 11.99
C ALA A 230 11.26 17.03 11.42
N ILE A 231 10.24 16.16 11.47
CA ILE A 231 10.31 14.82 10.89
C ILE A 231 10.42 14.90 9.37
N ALA A 232 9.61 15.72 8.71
CA ALA A 232 9.68 15.88 7.27
C ALA A 232 11.05 16.40 6.82
N TRP A 233 11.54 17.45 7.48
CA TRP A 233 12.87 18.01 7.19
C TRP A 233 13.97 16.96 7.37
N LEU A 234 13.94 16.22 8.49
CA LEU A 234 14.93 15.19 8.80
C LEU A 234 15.05 14.15 7.68
N PHE A 235 13.93 13.65 7.19
CA PHE A 235 13.93 12.62 6.16
C PHE A 235 14.28 13.18 4.77
N PHE A 236 13.65 14.28 4.34
CA PHE A 236 13.91 14.84 3.01
C PHE A 236 15.30 15.46 2.88
N SER A 237 15.89 15.95 3.98
CA SER A 237 17.26 16.46 3.98
C SER A 237 18.31 15.36 4.12
N SER A 238 17.91 14.08 4.10
CA SER A 238 18.87 12.98 4.36
C SER A 238 19.62 13.19 5.67
N PHE A 239 18.87 13.44 6.76
CA PHE A 239 19.40 13.74 8.09
C PHE A 239 20.38 14.94 8.13
N GLY A 240 20.15 15.92 7.24
CA GLY A 240 20.92 17.17 7.16
C GLY A 240 22.01 17.18 6.09
N SER A 241 22.31 16.04 5.42
CA SER A 241 23.33 15.98 4.36
C SER A 241 22.92 16.77 3.11
N HIS A 242 21.61 16.84 2.80
CA HIS A 242 21.04 17.51 1.62
C HIS A 242 19.86 18.43 2.01
N PRO A 243 20.11 19.62 2.60
CA PRO A 243 19.06 20.49 3.13
C PRO A 243 18.01 20.92 2.09
N ASP A 244 18.42 21.05 0.82
CA ASP A 244 17.54 21.45 -0.29
C ASP A 244 16.43 20.43 -0.57
N GLY A 245 16.61 19.17 -0.22
CA GLY A 245 15.62 18.10 -0.43
C GLY A 245 14.27 18.39 0.21
N PHE A 246 14.23 19.09 1.36
CA PHE A 246 12.98 19.52 1.98
C PHE A 246 12.25 20.56 1.14
N VAL A 247 12.98 21.55 0.58
CA VAL A 247 12.39 22.57 -0.31
C VAL A 247 11.90 21.92 -1.60
N ASP A 248 12.66 20.99 -2.15
CA ASP A 248 12.29 20.24 -3.36
C ASP A 248 11.06 19.34 -3.13
N SER A 249 10.85 18.80 -1.91
CA SER A 249 9.63 18.08 -1.59
C SER A 249 8.38 18.98 -1.66
N ILE A 250 8.51 20.25 -1.32
CA ILE A 250 7.42 21.24 -1.47
C ILE A 250 7.22 21.59 -2.95
N ARG A 251 8.29 21.81 -3.71
CA ARG A 251 8.22 22.10 -5.16
C ARG A 251 7.64 20.94 -5.97
N ALA A 252 7.79 19.72 -5.51
CA ALA A 252 7.23 18.53 -6.15
C ALA A 252 5.68 18.56 -6.24
N PHE A 253 4.99 19.31 -5.34
CA PHE A 253 3.54 19.43 -5.40
C PHE A 253 3.02 20.03 -6.71
N GLY A 254 3.76 20.94 -7.34
CA GLY A 254 3.39 21.44 -8.66
C GLY A 254 3.26 20.30 -9.69
N LEU A 255 4.26 19.44 -9.75
CA LEU A 255 4.26 18.28 -10.67
C LEU A 255 3.16 17.26 -10.34
N PHE A 256 2.90 17.01 -9.06
CA PHE A 256 1.84 16.10 -8.64
C PHE A 256 0.44 16.66 -8.91
N PHE A 257 0.27 17.98 -8.77
CA PHE A 257 -0.99 18.64 -9.13
C PHE A 257 -1.27 18.52 -10.63
N ASP A 258 -0.27 18.79 -11.47
CA ASP A 258 -0.39 18.66 -12.92
C ASP A 258 -0.70 17.21 -13.34
N ARG A 259 -0.05 16.22 -12.72
CA ARG A 259 -0.37 14.79 -12.93
C ARG A 259 -1.78 14.43 -12.46
N GLY A 260 -2.21 14.98 -11.32
CA GLY A 260 -3.52 14.68 -10.71
C GLY A 260 -4.72 15.25 -11.48
N THR A 261 -4.52 16.33 -12.22
CA THR A 261 -5.55 17.03 -13.03
C THR A 261 -5.44 16.74 -14.52
N GLY A 262 -4.29 16.20 -14.98
CA GLY A 262 -4.01 15.93 -16.38
C GLY A 262 -4.77 14.75 -16.97
N THR A 263 -4.73 14.65 -18.31
CA THR A 263 -5.35 13.58 -19.14
C THR A 263 -4.34 12.50 -19.57
N GLY A 264 -3.35 12.21 -18.74
CA GLY A 264 -2.28 11.25 -19.05
C GLY A 264 -2.75 9.79 -19.07
N SER A 265 -1.82 8.87 -19.36
CA SER A 265 -2.05 7.43 -19.51
C SER A 265 -2.68 6.73 -18.29
N HIS A 266 -2.59 7.33 -17.10
CA HIS A 266 -3.18 6.83 -15.85
C HIS A 266 -4.50 7.55 -15.48
N SER A 267 -5.08 8.34 -16.39
CA SER A 267 -6.39 8.98 -16.15
C SER A 267 -7.49 7.92 -16.17
N GLN A 268 -8.22 7.83 -15.06
CA GLN A 268 -9.26 6.82 -14.86
C GLN A 268 -10.55 7.49 -14.34
N PRO A 269 -11.74 6.92 -14.61
CA PRO A 269 -13.00 7.46 -14.14
C PRO A 269 -13.10 7.45 -12.61
N TRP A 270 -13.98 8.30 -12.05
CA TRP A 270 -14.14 8.45 -10.59
C TRP A 270 -14.47 7.13 -9.88
N TYR A 271 -15.18 6.21 -10.53
CA TYR A 271 -15.59 4.91 -9.98
C TYR A 271 -14.55 3.80 -10.12
N HIS A 272 -13.38 4.06 -10.68
CA HIS A 272 -12.34 3.07 -10.98
C HIS A 272 -12.02 2.14 -9.80
N TYR A 273 -11.75 2.70 -8.62
CA TYR A 273 -11.45 1.90 -7.43
C TYR A 273 -12.64 1.06 -6.94
N LEU A 274 -13.86 1.61 -7.04
CA LEU A 274 -15.07 0.86 -6.70
C LEU A 274 -15.30 -0.30 -7.67
N GLY A 275 -15.09 -0.06 -8.97
CA GLY A 275 -15.14 -1.12 -9.99
C GLY A 275 -14.14 -2.23 -9.71
N LEU A 276 -12.89 -1.87 -9.38
CA LEU A 276 -11.84 -2.82 -9.03
C LEU A 276 -12.21 -3.69 -7.82
N LEU A 277 -12.82 -3.11 -6.78
CA LEU A 277 -13.19 -3.79 -5.55
C LEU A 277 -14.51 -4.59 -5.65
N VAL A 278 -15.49 -4.08 -6.43
CA VAL A 278 -16.79 -4.74 -6.54
C VAL A 278 -16.72 -5.94 -7.46
N TRP A 279 -16.19 -5.74 -8.65
CA TRP A 279 -16.15 -6.78 -9.67
C TRP A 279 -15.14 -6.46 -10.75
N SER A 280 -14.14 -7.29 -10.86
CA SER A 280 -13.22 -7.26 -11.98
C SER A 280 -13.14 -8.65 -12.60
N SER A 281 -13.31 -8.75 -13.92
CA SER A 281 -13.21 -10.02 -14.63
C SER A 281 -12.31 -9.87 -15.85
N SER A 282 -11.35 -10.77 -15.98
CA SER A 282 -10.46 -10.87 -17.12
C SER A 282 -10.10 -12.31 -17.36
N GLY A 283 -10.19 -12.76 -18.62
CA GLY A 283 -9.84 -14.13 -19.00
C GLY A 283 -10.58 -15.24 -18.23
N GLY A 284 -11.86 -15.00 -17.83
CA GLY A 284 -12.70 -15.96 -17.12
C GLY A 284 -12.48 -16.02 -15.60
N VAL A 285 -11.53 -15.28 -15.04
CA VAL A 285 -11.33 -15.16 -13.60
C VAL A 285 -12.08 -13.96 -13.06
N VAL A 286 -12.82 -14.16 -11.98
CA VAL A 286 -13.56 -13.10 -11.29
C VAL A 286 -12.86 -12.74 -9.99
N TRP A 287 -12.59 -11.46 -9.79
CA TRP A 287 -11.99 -10.88 -8.61
C TRP A 287 -12.97 -9.95 -7.92
N THR A 288 -13.16 -10.10 -6.60
CA THR A 288 -14.13 -9.27 -5.87
C THR A 288 -13.79 -9.16 -4.39
N GLU A 289 -13.87 -7.96 -3.86
CA GLU A 289 -13.87 -7.65 -2.43
C GLU A 289 -15.23 -7.02 -2.01
N ALA A 290 -16.28 -7.21 -2.81
CA ALA A 290 -17.62 -6.62 -2.59
C ALA A 290 -18.19 -6.94 -1.20
N ALA A 291 -17.89 -8.12 -0.65
CA ALA A 291 -18.33 -8.48 0.70
C ALA A 291 -17.82 -7.49 1.77
N ILE A 292 -16.58 -6.99 1.64
CA ILE A 292 -16.02 -5.97 2.53
C ILE A 292 -16.80 -4.65 2.38
N LEU A 293 -17.13 -4.25 1.14
CA LEU A 293 -17.90 -3.03 0.88
C LEU A 293 -19.34 -3.12 1.44
N VAL A 294 -20.00 -4.26 1.28
CA VAL A 294 -21.33 -4.50 1.86
C VAL A 294 -21.30 -4.40 3.39
N LEU A 295 -20.30 -5.01 4.02
CA LEU A 295 -20.11 -4.91 5.47
C LEU A 295 -19.77 -3.48 5.90
N ALA A 296 -18.99 -2.73 5.10
CA ALA A 296 -18.68 -1.33 5.37
C ALA A 296 -19.93 -0.45 5.28
N ILE A 297 -20.84 -0.69 4.33
CA ILE A 297 -22.14 0.00 4.26
C ILE A 297 -22.96 -0.26 5.53
N ALA A 298 -23.02 -1.50 6.01
CA ALA A 298 -23.68 -1.80 7.30
C ALA A 298 -23.01 -1.06 8.47
N GLY A 299 -21.69 -0.92 8.46
CA GLY A 299 -20.93 -0.13 9.43
C GLY A 299 -21.24 1.36 9.35
N LEU A 300 -21.31 1.92 8.14
CA LEU A 300 -21.69 3.31 7.90
C LEU A 300 -23.10 3.61 8.43
N VAL A 301 -24.07 2.77 8.09
CA VAL A 301 -25.44 2.89 8.61
C VAL A 301 -25.46 2.84 10.14
N SER A 302 -24.66 1.96 10.76
CA SER A 302 -24.55 1.89 12.22
C SER A 302 -23.94 3.16 12.83
N ALA A 303 -22.90 3.71 12.21
CA ALA A 303 -22.22 4.92 12.68
C ALA A 303 -23.10 6.18 12.56
N CYS A 304 -23.96 6.25 11.52
CA CYS A 304 -24.88 7.37 11.29
C CYS A 304 -26.07 7.39 12.27
N ARG A 305 -26.33 6.30 13.00
CA ARG A 305 -27.42 6.28 13.99
C ARG A 305 -27.13 7.19 15.18
N ALA A 306 -28.21 7.62 15.87
CA ALA A 306 -28.10 8.39 17.12
C ALA A 306 -27.27 7.67 18.22
N THR A 307 -27.23 6.32 18.18
CA THR A 307 -26.46 5.48 19.11
C THR A 307 -25.01 5.28 18.69
N GLY A 308 -24.58 5.76 17.51
CA GLY A 308 -23.23 5.63 17.01
C GLY A 308 -22.21 6.29 17.96
N SER A 309 -21.09 5.58 18.22
CA SER A 309 -20.01 6.13 19.03
C SER A 309 -19.16 7.13 18.25
N TYR A 310 -18.43 8.00 18.96
CA TYR A 310 -17.47 8.92 18.35
C TYR A 310 -16.51 8.21 17.39
N TRP A 311 -15.88 7.09 17.81
CA TRP A 311 -14.92 6.37 16.99
C TRP A 311 -15.55 5.66 15.80
N GLN A 312 -16.78 5.16 15.90
CA GLN A 312 -17.48 4.62 14.73
C GLN A 312 -17.69 5.69 13.67
N ARG A 313 -18.03 6.92 14.10
CA ARG A 313 -18.19 8.07 13.20
C ARG A 313 -16.87 8.56 12.62
N VAL A 314 -15.80 8.64 13.43
CA VAL A 314 -14.46 8.98 12.92
C VAL A 314 -14.03 8.03 11.81
N VAL A 315 -14.16 6.71 12.02
CA VAL A 315 -13.80 5.71 11.02
C VAL A 315 -14.70 5.80 9.79
N ALA A 316 -16.01 5.96 9.98
CA ALA A 316 -16.97 6.07 8.88
C ALA A 316 -16.73 7.32 8.02
N LEU A 317 -16.57 8.47 8.66
CA LEU A 317 -16.33 9.75 7.96
C LEU A 317 -14.98 9.74 7.24
N TYR A 318 -13.94 9.19 7.86
CA TYR A 318 -12.65 9.02 7.20
C TYR A 318 -12.76 8.13 5.96
N ALA A 319 -13.39 6.95 6.08
CA ALA A 319 -13.59 6.05 4.97
C ALA A 319 -14.33 6.73 3.81
N VAL A 320 -15.39 7.52 4.12
CA VAL A 320 -16.14 8.25 3.10
C VAL A 320 -15.31 9.38 2.50
N PHE A 321 -14.73 10.26 3.31
CA PHE A 321 -14.02 11.45 2.82
C PHE A 321 -12.77 11.06 2.02
N ALA A 322 -11.99 10.09 2.51
CA ALA A 322 -10.81 9.63 1.80
C ALA A 322 -11.19 8.93 0.48
N THR A 323 -12.21 8.05 0.47
CA THR A 323 -12.69 7.41 -0.76
C THR A 323 -13.14 8.45 -1.78
N LEU A 324 -13.94 9.44 -1.38
CA LEU A 324 -14.39 10.52 -2.27
C LEU A 324 -13.21 11.31 -2.82
N ALA A 325 -12.28 11.71 -1.97
CA ALA A 325 -11.13 12.52 -2.39
C ALA A 325 -10.24 11.77 -3.40
N TYR A 326 -9.91 10.49 -3.13
CA TYR A 326 -9.17 9.66 -4.10
C TYR A 326 -9.95 9.39 -5.39
N SER A 327 -11.28 9.31 -5.33
CA SER A 327 -12.13 9.13 -6.50
C SER A 327 -12.13 10.36 -7.42
N LEU A 328 -11.97 11.56 -6.86
CA LEU A 328 -11.96 12.81 -7.62
C LEU A 328 -10.64 13.07 -8.36
N VAL A 329 -9.51 12.54 -7.87
CA VAL A 329 -8.21 12.67 -8.54
C VAL A 329 -8.24 11.85 -9.84
N SER A 330 -7.87 12.45 -10.99
CA SER A 330 -7.88 11.77 -12.29
C SER A 330 -6.83 10.68 -12.40
N TYR A 331 -5.62 10.95 -11.92
CA TYR A 331 -4.53 9.98 -11.91
C TYR A 331 -4.80 8.86 -10.90
N LYS A 332 -4.98 7.63 -11.40
CA LYS A 332 -5.29 6.46 -10.57
C LYS A 332 -4.44 5.27 -10.95
N THR A 333 -3.70 4.78 -9.96
CA THR A 333 -3.09 3.45 -10.01
C THR A 333 -3.76 2.56 -8.97
N PRO A 334 -3.88 1.25 -9.21
CA PRO A 334 -4.62 0.37 -8.29
C PRO A 334 -4.11 0.38 -6.84
N TRP A 335 -2.82 0.56 -6.61
CA TRP A 335 -2.25 0.61 -5.25
C TRP A 335 -2.60 1.87 -4.44
N ASN A 336 -3.01 2.97 -5.11
CA ASN A 336 -3.45 4.19 -4.43
C ASN A 336 -4.75 4.00 -3.60
N LEU A 337 -5.42 2.85 -3.75
CA LEU A 337 -6.61 2.53 -2.94
C LEU A 337 -6.28 2.22 -1.47
N LEU A 338 -5.05 1.78 -1.13
CA LEU A 338 -4.72 1.22 0.17
C LEU A 338 -5.05 2.14 1.37
N PRO A 339 -4.71 3.45 1.34
CA PRO A 339 -4.92 4.33 2.49
C PRO A 339 -6.39 4.49 2.88
N PHE A 340 -7.29 4.67 1.89
CA PHE A 340 -8.72 4.80 2.18
C PHE A 340 -9.36 3.43 2.41
N TYR A 341 -8.90 2.40 1.72
CA TYR A 341 -9.44 1.05 1.84
C TYR A 341 -9.17 0.44 3.22
N ALA A 342 -8.04 0.75 3.86
CA ALA A 342 -7.81 0.40 5.25
C ALA A 342 -8.90 0.95 6.20
N GLY A 343 -9.38 2.16 5.94
CA GLY A 343 -10.54 2.75 6.64
C GLY A 343 -11.85 2.02 6.34
N VAL A 344 -12.08 1.62 5.09
CA VAL A 344 -13.25 0.83 4.67
C VAL A 344 -13.26 -0.55 5.36
N VAL A 345 -12.11 -1.22 5.48
CA VAL A 345 -11.99 -2.51 6.18
C VAL A 345 -12.27 -2.36 7.68
N LEU A 346 -11.79 -1.29 8.32
CA LEU A 346 -12.17 -0.98 9.71
C LEU A 346 -13.68 -0.77 9.86
N LEU A 347 -14.28 -0.06 8.93
CA LEU A 347 -15.73 0.18 8.90
C LEU A 347 -16.51 -1.10 8.66
N ALA A 348 -16.01 -2.02 7.83
CA ALA A 348 -16.59 -3.34 7.63
C ALA A 348 -16.63 -4.15 8.95
N GLY A 349 -15.57 -4.07 9.77
CA GLY A 349 -15.56 -4.65 11.11
C GLY A 349 -16.66 -4.08 12.02
N VAL A 350 -16.90 -2.77 11.96
CA VAL A 350 -18.04 -2.14 12.67
C VAL A 350 -19.37 -2.69 12.14
N GLY A 351 -19.48 -2.92 10.83
CA GLY A 351 -20.66 -3.53 10.21
C GLY A 351 -20.95 -4.94 10.71
N VAL A 352 -19.92 -5.78 10.80
CA VAL A 352 -20.06 -7.12 11.41
C VAL A 352 -20.64 -7.05 12.82
N GLN A 353 -20.10 -6.16 13.65
CA GLN A 353 -20.62 -5.96 15.01
C GLN A 353 -22.09 -5.51 15.00
N ALA A 354 -22.45 -4.60 14.09
CA ALA A 354 -23.81 -4.09 13.97
C ALA A 354 -24.83 -5.15 13.58
N LEU A 355 -24.44 -6.12 12.72
CA LEU A 355 -25.31 -7.22 12.29
C LEU A 355 -25.61 -8.23 13.41
N VAL A 356 -24.68 -8.40 14.35
CA VAL A 356 -24.81 -9.37 15.46
C VAL A 356 -25.44 -8.76 16.71
N THR A 357 -25.36 -7.42 16.87
CA THR A 357 -25.90 -6.75 18.06
C THR A 357 -27.38 -6.44 17.85
N PRO A 358 -28.31 -6.88 18.75
CA PRO A 358 -29.72 -6.53 18.67
C PRO A 358 -29.93 -5.02 18.66
N TRP A 359 -30.83 -4.55 17.78
CA TRP A 359 -31.15 -3.14 17.67
C TRP A 359 -31.83 -2.65 18.98
N GLY A 360 -31.24 -1.63 19.63
CA GLY A 360 -31.75 -1.05 20.87
C GLY A 360 -30.98 -1.46 22.13
N GLN A 361 -30.05 -2.41 22.07
CA GLN A 361 -29.14 -2.67 23.20
C GLN A 361 -27.87 -1.81 23.07
N THR A 362 -27.78 -0.77 23.89
CA THR A 362 -26.53 -0.04 24.14
C THR A 362 -25.53 -0.98 24.83
N ASN A 363 -24.28 -0.97 24.37
CA ASN A 363 -23.20 -1.76 24.97
C ASN A 363 -23.18 -1.57 26.50
N ARG A 364 -23.08 -2.67 27.26
CA ARG A 364 -23.12 -2.75 28.74
C ARG A 364 -22.08 -1.93 29.51
N TRP A 365 -21.26 -1.14 28.85
CA TRP A 365 -20.23 -0.30 29.48
C TRP A 365 -20.75 1.03 30.06
N GLY A 366 -22.05 1.30 29.98
CA GLY A 366 -22.71 2.50 30.50
C GLY A 366 -23.89 2.24 31.43
N GLN A 367 -24.11 1.01 31.90
CA GLN A 367 -25.22 0.76 32.86
C GLN A 367 -24.82 1.23 34.24
N ILE A 368 -25.42 2.35 34.67
CA ILE A 368 -25.55 2.71 36.07
C ILE A 368 -26.35 1.59 36.76
N PRO A 369 -25.96 1.12 37.98
CA PRO A 369 -26.80 0.21 38.76
C PRO A 369 -28.20 0.85 38.93
N ARG A 370 -29.23 0.16 38.43
CA ARG A 370 -30.61 0.56 38.70
C ARG A 370 -30.85 0.43 40.17
N HIS A 371 -31.13 1.55 40.83
CA HIS A 371 -31.69 1.55 42.20
C HIS A 371 -33.00 0.72 42.18
N PRO A 372 -33.21 -0.21 43.12
CA PRO A 372 -34.38 -1.08 43.12
C PRO A 372 -35.58 -0.37 43.82
N MET A 373 -36.04 0.73 43.25
CA MET A 373 -37.32 1.31 43.68
C MET A 373 -37.94 2.12 42.55
N ILE A 374 -39.03 1.61 42.09
CA ILE A 374 -40.26 2.08 41.50
C ILE A 374 -40.64 1.14 40.35
N GLN A 375 -41.30 0.05 40.66
CA GLN A 375 -42.13 -0.69 39.73
C GLN A 375 -43.42 0.09 39.54
N THR A 376 -43.55 0.79 38.40
CA THR A 376 -44.86 1.26 37.94
C THR A 376 -45.55 0.12 37.18
N PRO A 377 -46.84 -0.23 37.54
CA PRO A 377 -47.57 -1.36 36.97
C PRO A 377 -48.00 -1.22 35.49
N TRP A 378 -47.62 -0.17 34.81
CA TRP A 378 -48.09 0.16 33.46
C TRP A 378 -47.01 0.08 32.39
N ALA A 379 -46.05 -0.83 32.53
CA ALA A 379 -45.08 -1.08 31.42
C ALA A 379 -45.78 -1.77 30.27
N LEU A 380 -46.18 -0.95 29.35
CA LEU A 380 -46.76 -1.30 28.05
C LEU A 380 -45.98 -2.37 27.33
N THR A 381 -46.72 -3.28 26.71
CA THR A 381 -46.33 -4.27 25.69
C THR A 381 -45.14 -3.86 24.82
N PRO A 382 -44.24 -4.78 24.52
CA PRO A 382 -43.13 -4.51 23.59
C PRO A 382 -43.71 -4.09 22.26
N SER A 383 -43.40 -2.89 21.84
CA SER A 383 -43.80 -2.39 20.50
C SER A 383 -43.25 -3.35 19.43
N ALA A 384 -44.11 -3.73 18.48
CA ALA A 384 -43.87 -4.62 17.35
C ALA A 384 -42.87 -4.04 16.33
N GLY A 385 -41.63 -3.73 16.77
CA GLY A 385 -40.60 -3.12 15.96
C GLY A 385 -39.18 -3.62 16.21
N GLN A 386 -38.98 -4.58 17.14
CA GLN A 386 -37.67 -5.19 17.33
C GLN A 386 -37.35 -6.11 16.15
N ARG A 387 -36.67 -5.56 15.12
CA ARG A 387 -36.07 -6.42 14.10
C ARG A 387 -35.07 -7.32 14.81
N ARG A 388 -35.25 -8.65 14.67
CA ARG A 388 -34.37 -9.67 15.23
C ARG A 388 -32.97 -9.47 14.65
N ALA A 389 -31.95 -9.41 15.49
CA ALA A 389 -30.56 -9.53 15.05
C ALA A 389 -30.41 -10.84 14.26
N LEU A 390 -29.58 -10.84 13.22
CA LEU A 390 -29.21 -12.08 12.56
C LEU A 390 -28.59 -13.02 13.59
N THR A 391 -28.91 -14.31 13.49
CA THR A 391 -28.37 -15.30 14.43
C THR A 391 -26.85 -15.28 14.37
N PRO A 392 -26.14 -15.08 15.49
CA PRO A 392 -24.68 -14.89 15.49
C PRO A 392 -23.89 -16.01 14.81
N TRP A 393 -24.39 -17.24 14.84
CA TRP A 393 -23.75 -18.36 14.16
C TRP A 393 -23.85 -18.24 12.62
N LEU A 394 -24.95 -17.71 12.08
CA LEU A 394 -25.14 -17.50 10.65
C LEU A 394 -24.16 -16.42 10.14
N VAL A 395 -24.06 -15.31 10.87
CA VAL A 395 -23.07 -14.25 10.55
C VAL A 395 -21.65 -14.82 10.61
N GLY A 396 -21.38 -15.66 11.62
CA GLY A 396 -20.09 -16.34 11.76
C GLY A 396 -19.78 -17.25 10.57
N ALA A 397 -20.73 -18.07 10.14
CA ALA A 397 -20.57 -18.97 8.98
C ALA A 397 -20.34 -18.19 7.68
N VAL A 398 -21.10 -17.12 7.44
CA VAL A 398 -20.91 -16.22 6.28
C VAL A 398 -19.54 -15.58 6.31
N LEU A 399 -19.08 -15.09 7.47
CA LEU A 399 -17.75 -14.49 7.59
C LEU A 399 -16.64 -15.50 7.33
N VAL A 400 -16.76 -16.75 7.78
CA VAL A 400 -15.80 -17.81 7.47
C VAL A 400 -15.76 -18.05 5.96
N ALA A 401 -16.92 -18.15 5.29
CA ALA A 401 -16.97 -18.32 3.84
C ALA A 401 -16.35 -17.13 3.10
N VAL A 402 -16.65 -15.89 3.51
CA VAL A 402 -16.04 -14.67 2.95
C VAL A 402 -14.53 -14.67 3.15
N CYS A 403 -14.05 -14.98 4.36
CA CYS A 403 -12.60 -15.00 4.62
C CYS A 403 -11.90 -16.12 3.84
N ALA A 404 -12.51 -17.29 3.70
CA ALA A 404 -11.97 -18.37 2.89
C ALA A 404 -11.88 -17.98 1.40
N HIS A 405 -12.94 -17.35 0.87
CA HIS A 405 -12.96 -16.86 -0.50
C HIS A 405 -11.90 -15.77 -0.74
N LEU A 406 -11.83 -14.73 0.12
CA LEU A 406 -10.85 -13.67 0.00
C LEU A 406 -9.42 -14.19 0.20
N GLY A 407 -9.21 -15.12 1.14
CA GLY A 407 -7.91 -15.76 1.36
C GLY A 407 -7.44 -16.55 0.14
N TRP A 408 -8.36 -17.27 -0.51
CA TRP A 408 -8.08 -17.98 -1.75
C TRP A 408 -7.72 -17.00 -2.89
N GLN A 409 -8.48 -15.92 -3.05
CA GLN A 409 -8.16 -14.87 -4.03
C GLN A 409 -6.82 -14.19 -3.71
N SER A 410 -6.51 -13.94 -2.44
CA SER A 410 -5.21 -13.37 -2.04
C SER A 410 -4.04 -14.28 -2.38
N TRP A 411 -4.20 -15.59 -2.14
CA TRP A 411 -3.22 -16.59 -2.53
C TRP A 411 -3.04 -16.61 -4.05
N GLN A 412 -4.15 -16.63 -4.79
CA GLN A 412 -4.13 -16.61 -6.25
C GLN A 412 -3.45 -15.36 -6.78
N ALA A 413 -3.89 -14.16 -6.35
CA ALA A 413 -3.33 -12.89 -6.79
C ALA A 413 -1.84 -12.75 -6.47
N SER A 414 -1.39 -13.25 -5.31
CA SER A 414 -0.05 -12.94 -4.80
C SER A 414 0.99 -14.01 -5.11
N LEU A 415 0.59 -15.28 -5.22
CA LEU A 415 1.52 -16.40 -5.32
C LEU A 415 1.39 -17.15 -6.66
N ARG A 416 0.18 -17.30 -7.20
CA ARG A 416 -0.04 -18.01 -8.46
C ARG A 416 0.01 -17.07 -9.67
N ASP A 417 -0.83 -16.03 -9.64
CA ASP A 417 -1.07 -15.14 -10.79
C ASP A 417 -0.48 -13.73 -10.53
N GLY A 418 0.62 -13.65 -9.77
CA GLY A 418 1.18 -12.38 -9.28
C GLY A 418 1.66 -11.41 -10.36
N ALA A 419 1.99 -11.90 -11.57
CA ALA A 419 2.38 -11.11 -12.73
C ALA A 419 1.47 -11.37 -13.94
N ASP A 420 0.36 -12.09 -13.77
CA ASP A 420 -0.59 -12.38 -14.84
C ASP A 420 -1.43 -11.13 -15.16
N PRO A 421 -1.52 -10.69 -16.44
CA PRO A 421 -2.31 -9.51 -16.81
C PRO A 421 -3.81 -9.65 -16.54
N ARG A 422 -4.32 -10.88 -16.32
CA ARG A 422 -5.71 -11.14 -15.91
C ARG A 422 -5.97 -10.81 -14.43
N ASN A 423 -4.91 -10.69 -13.63
CA ASN A 423 -4.99 -10.24 -12.25
C ASN A 423 -5.13 -8.70 -12.23
N PRO A 424 -6.25 -8.12 -11.77
CA PRO A 424 -6.48 -6.68 -11.82
C PRO A 424 -5.52 -5.88 -10.93
N TYR A 425 -4.85 -6.55 -9.99
CA TYR A 425 -3.82 -5.94 -9.16
C TYR A 425 -2.44 -5.92 -9.85
N ALA A 426 -2.22 -6.77 -10.87
CA ALA A 426 -0.96 -6.84 -11.63
C ALA A 426 -0.89 -5.77 -12.75
N TYR A 427 -1.15 -4.52 -12.39
CA TYR A 427 -1.23 -3.38 -13.29
C TYR A 427 0.12 -3.10 -13.97
N LEU A 428 0.17 -3.16 -15.31
CA LEU A 428 1.38 -2.95 -16.13
C LEU A 428 2.59 -3.74 -15.63
N HIS A 429 2.36 -4.95 -15.10
CA HIS A 429 3.38 -5.72 -14.43
C HIS A 429 4.40 -6.29 -15.43
N THR A 430 5.65 -6.41 -14.97
CA THR A 430 6.74 -7.05 -15.71
C THR A 430 6.38 -8.50 -16.02
N SER A 431 6.54 -8.88 -17.30
CA SER A 431 6.32 -10.25 -17.77
C SER A 431 7.36 -11.21 -17.17
N PRO A 432 6.96 -12.44 -16.78
CA PRO A 432 7.93 -13.49 -16.45
C PRO A 432 8.93 -13.80 -17.57
N ASP A 433 8.61 -13.46 -18.82
CA ASP A 433 9.48 -13.66 -19.97
C ASP A 433 10.76 -12.80 -19.90
N LEU A 434 10.71 -11.64 -19.24
CA LEU A 434 11.90 -10.85 -18.94
C LEU A 434 12.94 -11.65 -18.13
N LEU A 435 12.50 -12.54 -17.23
CA LEU A 435 13.43 -13.39 -16.46
C LEU A 435 14.20 -14.35 -17.36
N ARG A 436 13.60 -14.79 -18.49
CA ARG A 436 14.28 -15.60 -19.50
C ARG A 436 15.34 -14.79 -20.25
N LEU A 437 15.02 -13.51 -20.55
CA LEU A 437 16.01 -12.58 -21.11
C LEU A 437 17.21 -12.45 -20.18
N VAL A 438 16.95 -12.17 -18.89
CA VAL A 438 18.00 -12.01 -17.86
C VAL A 438 18.84 -13.29 -17.74
N GLN A 439 18.19 -14.45 -17.73
CA GLN A 439 18.88 -15.74 -17.68
C GLN A 439 19.74 -15.93 -18.94
N ARG A 440 19.23 -15.58 -20.14
CA ARG A 440 19.99 -15.63 -21.39
C ARG A 440 21.26 -14.79 -21.29
N VAL A 441 21.15 -13.53 -20.84
CA VAL A 441 22.31 -12.63 -20.67
C VAL A 441 23.31 -13.22 -19.67
N THR A 442 22.83 -13.82 -18.59
CA THR A 442 23.68 -14.45 -17.57
C THR A 442 24.41 -15.68 -18.13
N ASP A 443 23.72 -16.53 -18.87
CA ASP A 443 24.32 -17.71 -19.52
C ASP A 443 25.41 -17.30 -20.53
N LEU A 444 25.15 -16.24 -21.32
CA LEU A 444 26.12 -15.68 -22.26
C LEU A 444 27.35 -15.10 -21.55
N ALA A 445 27.13 -14.38 -20.44
CA ALA A 445 28.21 -13.83 -19.65
C ALA A 445 29.11 -14.92 -19.06
N ALA A 446 28.53 -16.06 -18.64
CA ALA A 446 29.31 -17.21 -18.15
C ALA A 446 30.23 -17.82 -19.22
N LEU A 447 29.88 -17.68 -20.49
CA LEU A 447 30.67 -18.17 -21.66
C LEU A 447 31.61 -17.10 -22.25
N HIS A 448 31.45 -15.84 -21.86
CA HIS A 448 32.31 -14.75 -22.28
C HIS A 448 33.57 -14.69 -21.41
N GLY A 449 34.73 -14.39 -22.01
CA GLY A 449 35.99 -14.34 -21.25
C GLY A 449 36.04 -13.33 -20.12
N ASP A 450 35.22 -12.29 -20.19
CA ASP A 450 35.13 -11.23 -19.15
C ASP A 450 34.07 -11.53 -18.07
N HIS A 451 33.29 -12.60 -18.19
CA HIS A 451 32.21 -12.98 -17.26
C HIS A 451 31.31 -11.79 -16.87
N ASP A 452 31.19 -11.44 -15.60
CA ASP A 452 30.37 -10.32 -15.11
C ASP A 452 30.84 -8.93 -15.61
N ARG A 453 31.98 -8.86 -16.28
CA ARG A 453 32.49 -7.66 -16.96
C ARG A 453 32.17 -7.64 -18.46
N MET A 454 31.41 -8.62 -18.96
CA MET A 454 30.91 -8.59 -20.35
C MET A 454 30.14 -7.29 -20.60
N LEU A 455 30.44 -6.60 -21.70
CA LEU A 455 29.74 -5.38 -22.07
C LEU A 455 28.31 -5.69 -22.52
N VAL A 456 27.34 -5.07 -21.85
CA VAL A 456 25.93 -5.09 -22.28
C VAL A 456 25.48 -3.66 -22.53
N ARG A 457 24.89 -3.43 -23.70
CA ARG A 457 24.29 -2.14 -24.02
C ARG A 457 22.79 -2.26 -24.06
N VAL A 458 22.08 -1.41 -23.31
CA VAL A 458 20.63 -1.31 -23.30
C VAL A 458 20.23 -0.04 -24.04
N VAL A 459 19.57 -0.20 -25.18
CA VAL A 459 19.11 0.90 -26.04
C VAL A 459 17.59 0.94 -25.96
N ALA A 460 17.07 1.62 -24.93
CA ALA A 460 15.65 1.67 -24.63
C ALA A 460 15.31 2.98 -23.90
N GLY A 461 14.11 3.49 -24.14
CA GLY A 461 13.61 4.69 -23.49
C GLY A 461 13.57 4.57 -21.96
N PRO A 462 13.43 5.71 -21.24
CA PRO A 462 13.48 5.73 -19.77
C PRO A 462 12.45 4.80 -19.08
N TYR A 463 11.31 4.53 -19.73
CA TYR A 463 10.28 3.63 -19.21
C TYR A 463 10.50 2.16 -19.59
N GLU A 464 11.18 1.89 -20.71
CA GLU A 464 11.36 0.55 -21.25
C GLU A 464 12.66 -0.11 -20.77
N GLN A 465 13.61 0.67 -20.26
CA GLN A 465 14.80 0.10 -19.62
C GLN A 465 14.50 -0.59 -18.29
N TRP A 466 13.43 -0.18 -17.57
CA TRP A 466 13.05 -0.80 -16.32
C TRP A 466 12.24 -2.09 -16.54
N PRO A 467 12.55 -3.13 -15.76
CA PRO A 467 13.42 -3.23 -14.57
C PRO A 467 14.85 -3.77 -14.80
N LEU A 468 15.40 -3.66 -16.02
CA LEU A 468 16.74 -4.19 -16.34
C LEU A 468 17.87 -3.70 -15.41
N PRO A 469 17.92 -2.42 -14.94
CA PRO A 469 18.95 -1.98 -14.00
C PRO A 469 19.00 -2.80 -12.71
N TRP A 470 17.85 -3.28 -12.21
CA TRP A 470 17.80 -4.19 -11.09
C TRP A 470 18.33 -5.58 -11.43
N TYR A 471 17.94 -6.14 -12.57
CA TYR A 471 18.31 -7.50 -12.94
C TYR A 471 19.76 -7.64 -13.38
N LEU A 472 20.32 -6.62 -14.03
CA LEU A 472 21.69 -6.58 -14.49
C LEU A 472 22.67 -5.98 -13.47
N ARG A 473 22.24 -5.66 -12.25
CA ARG A 473 23.03 -4.97 -11.20
C ARG A 473 24.31 -5.67 -10.77
N ARG A 474 24.48 -6.96 -11.08
CA ARG A 474 25.71 -7.71 -10.82
C ARG A 474 26.74 -7.56 -11.95
N MET A 475 26.31 -7.12 -13.11
CA MET A 475 27.19 -6.87 -14.23
C MET A 475 27.79 -5.46 -14.13
N THR A 476 29.10 -5.35 -14.24
CA THR A 476 29.82 -4.09 -13.97
C THR A 476 29.98 -3.19 -15.18
N ARG A 477 29.65 -3.68 -16.40
CA ARG A 477 29.77 -2.93 -17.66
C ARG A 477 28.45 -2.92 -18.44
N VAL A 478 27.40 -2.33 -17.82
CA VAL A 478 26.10 -2.13 -18.46
C VAL A 478 25.90 -0.64 -18.71
N GLY A 479 25.63 -0.26 -19.96
CA GLY A 479 25.29 1.12 -20.31
C GLY A 479 23.86 1.23 -20.82
N TYR A 480 23.23 2.40 -20.60
CA TYR A 480 21.84 2.67 -20.95
C TYR A 480 21.75 3.92 -21.83
N TRP A 481 21.09 3.81 -22.97
CA TRP A 481 20.88 4.90 -23.92
C TRP A 481 19.43 4.90 -24.41
N PRO A 482 18.77 6.05 -24.51
CA PRO A 482 17.39 6.10 -25.00
C PRO A 482 17.28 5.78 -26.51
N ARG A 483 18.29 6.11 -27.31
CA ARG A 483 18.29 5.96 -28.78
C ARG A 483 19.57 5.32 -29.30
N ALA A 484 19.46 4.56 -30.38
CA ALA A 484 20.57 3.89 -31.01
C ALA A 484 21.68 4.86 -31.45
N ALA A 485 21.32 6.05 -31.94
CA ALA A 485 22.29 7.09 -32.36
C ALA A 485 23.16 7.62 -31.19
N GLU A 486 22.71 7.51 -29.96
CA GLU A 486 23.41 7.98 -28.76
C GLU A 486 24.33 6.89 -28.17
N ALA A 487 24.06 5.63 -28.51
CA ALA A 487 24.78 4.49 -27.95
C ALA A 487 26.19 4.29 -28.54
N GLY A 488 26.55 5.03 -29.61
CA GLY A 488 27.85 4.98 -30.29
C GLY A 488 28.05 3.75 -31.15
N PRO A 489 29.30 3.50 -31.64
CA PRO A 489 29.59 2.34 -32.47
C PRO A 489 29.37 1.04 -31.68
N PHE A 490 28.83 0.01 -32.36
CA PHE A 490 28.44 -1.25 -31.73
C PHE A 490 29.50 -2.36 -31.83
N ASP A 491 30.60 -2.08 -32.51
CA ASP A 491 31.67 -3.05 -32.70
C ASP A 491 32.24 -3.54 -31.37
N GLY A 492 32.39 -4.84 -31.25
CA GLY A 492 32.87 -5.46 -30.01
C GLY A 492 31.88 -5.44 -28.84
N THR A 493 30.58 -5.22 -29.08
CA THR A 493 29.54 -5.32 -28.08
C THR A 493 28.93 -6.72 -28.11
N PRO A 494 29.20 -7.60 -27.13
CA PRO A 494 28.71 -8.98 -27.16
C PRO A 494 27.18 -9.10 -27.12
N VAL A 495 26.51 -8.21 -26.37
CA VAL A 495 25.06 -8.23 -26.18
C VAL A 495 24.48 -6.80 -26.18
N LEU A 496 23.43 -6.59 -27.00
CA LEU A 496 22.61 -5.39 -26.97
C LEU A 496 21.16 -5.79 -26.66
N ILE A 497 20.49 -4.96 -25.88
CA ILE A 497 19.06 -5.11 -25.56
C ILE A 497 18.36 -3.84 -26.02
N ALA A 498 17.35 -3.95 -26.87
CA ALA A 498 16.71 -2.80 -27.49
C ALA A 498 15.19 -2.79 -27.32
N SER A 499 14.61 -1.59 -27.14
CA SER A 499 13.18 -1.38 -27.33
C SER A 499 12.81 -1.43 -28.81
N GLN A 500 11.54 -1.73 -29.12
CA GLN A 500 11.07 -1.96 -30.50
C GLN A 500 11.34 -0.78 -31.43
N GLU A 501 11.27 0.45 -30.94
CA GLU A 501 11.56 1.65 -31.75
C GLU A 501 13.01 1.74 -32.21
N ASN A 502 13.95 1.13 -31.47
CA ASN A 502 15.39 1.14 -31.78
C ASN A 502 15.82 -0.06 -32.65
N VAL A 503 14.98 -1.09 -32.79
CA VAL A 503 15.31 -2.32 -33.53
C VAL A 503 15.69 -2.05 -34.98
N PRO A 504 14.95 -1.27 -35.81
CA PRO A 504 15.30 -1.07 -37.20
C PRO A 504 16.68 -0.42 -37.40
N ALA A 505 17.04 0.54 -36.56
CA ALA A 505 18.34 1.21 -36.63
C ALA A 505 19.48 0.26 -36.23
N LEU A 506 19.26 -0.61 -35.27
CA LEU A 506 20.25 -1.60 -34.84
C LEU A 506 20.40 -2.73 -35.86
N GLU A 507 19.32 -3.24 -36.43
CA GLU A 507 19.38 -4.26 -37.50
C GLU A 507 20.21 -3.76 -38.68
N ALA A 508 19.99 -2.51 -39.13
CA ALA A 508 20.76 -1.90 -40.19
C ALA A 508 22.26 -1.75 -39.85
N ALA A 509 22.59 -1.46 -38.59
CA ALA A 509 23.99 -1.28 -38.18
C ALA A 509 24.73 -2.59 -37.88
N LEU A 510 24.03 -3.61 -37.36
CA LEU A 510 24.61 -4.86 -36.88
C LEU A 510 24.71 -5.92 -37.99
N GLY A 511 23.71 -5.99 -38.88
CA GLY A 511 23.63 -6.95 -39.98
C GLY A 511 23.75 -8.40 -39.50
N ASP A 512 24.32 -9.26 -40.37
CA ASP A 512 24.45 -10.70 -40.12
C ASP A 512 25.48 -11.06 -39.01
N ARG A 513 26.16 -10.09 -38.45
CA ARG A 513 27.11 -10.31 -37.34
C ARG A 513 26.41 -10.66 -36.03
N TYR A 514 25.11 -10.41 -35.90
CA TYR A 514 24.32 -10.66 -34.71
C TYR A 514 23.13 -11.55 -35.01
N ILE A 515 22.71 -12.25 -33.98
CA ILE A 515 21.43 -12.99 -33.92
C ILE A 515 20.50 -12.22 -33.00
N SER A 516 19.23 -12.16 -33.35
CA SER A 516 18.21 -11.49 -32.50
C SER A 516 17.22 -12.47 -31.89
N GLU A 517 16.86 -12.23 -30.63
CA GLU A 517 15.78 -12.91 -29.89
C GLU A 517 14.85 -11.87 -29.29
N MET A 518 13.53 -12.11 -29.33
CA MET A 518 12.53 -11.20 -28.78
C MET A 518 11.95 -11.73 -27.47
N TYR A 519 11.76 -10.85 -26.50
CA TYR A 519 11.22 -11.15 -25.17
C TYR A 519 10.16 -10.14 -24.75
N GLY A 520 9.11 -10.61 -24.04
CA GLY A 520 8.09 -9.74 -23.46
C GLY A 520 8.61 -9.01 -22.22
N LEU A 521 8.54 -7.68 -22.23
CA LEU A 521 8.84 -6.86 -21.05
C LEU A 521 7.62 -6.72 -20.13
N ARG A 522 6.49 -6.39 -20.72
CA ARG A 522 5.17 -6.24 -20.08
C ARG A 522 4.09 -6.35 -21.15
N PRO A 523 2.79 -6.36 -20.82
CA PRO A 523 1.75 -6.43 -21.85
C PRO A 523 1.98 -5.41 -22.96
N GLU A 524 2.00 -5.89 -24.21
CA GLU A 524 2.18 -5.12 -25.44
C GLU A 524 3.55 -4.44 -25.62
N VAL A 525 4.51 -4.65 -24.72
CA VAL A 525 5.87 -4.10 -24.81
C VAL A 525 6.90 -5.22 -24.85
N PHE A 526 7.76 -5.17 -25.87
CA PHE A 526 8.79 -6.18 -26.12
C PHE A 526 10.18 -5.56 -26.15
N LEU A 527 11.19 -6.38 -25.81
CA LEU A 527 12.60 -6.09 -25.99
C LEU A 527 13.22 -7.10 -26.96
N THR A 528 14.12 -6.64 -27.79
CA THR A 528 14.92 -7.49 -28.68
C THR A 528 16.35 -7.54 -28.16
N VAL A 529 16.90 -8.75 -28.01
CA VAL A 529 18.29 -8.99 -27.62
C VAL A 529 19.07 -9.34 -28.85
N PHE A 530 20.09 -8.56 -29.17
CA PHE A 530 21.07 -8.86 -30.22
C PHE A 530 22.32 -9.47 -29.59
N ILE A 531 22.73 -10.63 -30.08
CA ILE A 531 23.83 -11.43 -29.55
C ILE A 531 24.87 -11.59 -30.66
N GLU A 532 26.13 -11.29 -30.38
CA GLU A 532 27.21 -11.52 -31.32
C GLU A 532 27.26 -12.99 -31.78
N ARG A 533 27.31 -13.23 -33.08
CA ARG A 533 27.21 -14.58 -33.70
C ARG A 533 28.20 -15.57 -33.08
N GLY A 534 29.45 -15.17 -32.88
CA GLY A 534 30.45 -16.05 -32.28
C GLY A 534 30.15 -16.44 -30.83
N LEU A 535 29.58 -15.53 -30.05
CA LEU A 535 29.11 -15.83 -28.68
C LEU A 535 27.88 -16.75 -28.71
N TRP A 536 26.96 -16.52 -29.65
CA TRP A 536 25.78 -17.36 -29.84
C TRP A 536 26.15 -18.79 -30.23
N GLU A 537 27.12 -18.99 -31.15
CA GLU A 537 27.58 -20.31 -31.54
C GLU A 537 28.21 -21.08 -30.37
N ARG A 538 29.00 -20.42 -29.53
CA ARG A 538 29.50 -20.99 -28.26
C ARG A 538 28.38 -21.41 -27.34
N TYR A 539 27.34 -20.57 -27.22
CA TYR A 539 26.16 -20.89 -26.39
C TYR A 539 25.43 -22.15 -26.93
N LEU A 540 25.22 -22.23 -28.23
CA LEU A 540 24.59 -23.42 -28.84
C LEU A 540 25.40 -24.69 -28.62
N ALA A 541 26.72 -24.61 -28.63
CA ALA A 541 27.60 -25.75 -28.40
C ALA A 541 27.45 -26.34 -27.00
N THR A 542 27.06 -25.54 -25.99
CA THR A 542 26.79 -26.02 -24.61
C THR A 542 25.45 -26.70 -24.44
N ARG A 543 24.56 -26.63 -25.44
CA ARG A 543 23.21 -27.21 -25.43
C ARG A 543 23.09 -28.51 -26.21
N ARG A 544 24.15 -28.89 -26.93
CA ARG A 544 24.32 -30.20 -27.63
C ARG A 544 24.93 -31.21 -26.64
#